data_605151cfa8f6116eb3b8d76ee1203bd4
#
_entry.id   605151cfa8f6116eb3b8d76ee1203bd4
#
_cell.length_a   1.000
_cell.length_b   1.000
_cell.length_c   1.000
_cell.angle_alpha   90.00
_cell.angle_beta   90.00
_cell.angle_gamma   90.00
#
_symmetry.space_group_name_H-M   'P 1'
#
loop_
_entity.id
_entity.type
_entity.pdbx_description
1 polymer ?
#
loop_
_entity_poly.entity_id
_entity_poly.type
_entity_poly.pdbx_seq_one_letter_code
_entity_poly.pdbx_strand_id
1 'polypeptide(L)'
;VMQSYEAARKAGLIGDAIFMFPEKYGGTVWRDGAKDKNAETNVLKELLPYLEQAHGATTDREQRTIMGFSMGAAGSIFWGGKYPELFSTVVALDAGGGNSVSDSTMRNYIPEYLENTEAIRSSVKIRLVQGGLNTKNFQETLKELAIPFDLEYLPSAASDYPENSCCLSKRDLSKKFLHNPKCMTEGEWGKKTWEFIDANTRWD
;
A
#
# COMPACT_ATOMS: atom_id res chain seq x y z
N VAL A 1 -3.18 -10.35 -6.96
CA VAL A 1 -1.90 -10.08 -6.28
C VAL A 1 -1.00 -11.31 -6.33
N MET A 2 -1.42 -12.51 -5.82
CA MET A 2 -0.54 -13.70 -5.82
C MET A 2 -0.06 -14.09 -7.22
N GLN A 3 -0.93 -14.14 -8.22
CA GLN A 3 -0.51 -14.42 -9.61
C GLN A 3 0.50 -13.40 -10.14
N SER A 4 0.30 -12.12 -9.81
CA SER A 4 1.21 -11.04 -10.21
C SER A 4 2.56 -11.16 -9.50
N TYR A 5 2.57 -11.51 -8.22
CA TYR A 5 3.79 -11.79 -7.48
C TYR A 5 4.56 -12.98 -8.07
N GLU A 6 3.88 -14.10 -8.31
CA GLU A 6 4.51 -15.28 -8.91
C GLU A 6 5.14 -14.98 -10.28
N ALA A 7 4.48 -14.15 -11.08
CA ALA A 7 5.03 -13.71 -12.35
C ALA A 7 6.28 -12.82 -12.15
N ALA A 8 6.22 -11.89 -11.21
CA ALA A 8 7.35 -11.00 -10.88
C ALA A 8 8.53 -11.79 -10.32
N ARG A 9 8.28 -12.74 -9.41
CA ARG A 9 9.32 -13.63 -8.85
C ARG A 9 10.02 -14.47 -9.93
N LYS A 10 9.24 -15.09 -10.82
CA LYS A 10 9.80 -15.84 -11.96
C LYS A 10 10.62 -14.98 -12.92
N ALA A 11 10.29 -13.69 -13.01
CA ALA A 11 11.03 -12.73 -13.81
C ALA A 11 12.25 -12.14 -13.08
N GLY A 12 12.53 -12.52 -11.83
CA GLY A 12 13.63 -12.00 -11.02
C GLY A 12 13.45 -10.54 -10.58
N LEU A 13 12.21 -10.09 -10.45
CA LEU A 13 11.89 -8.72 -10.06
C LEU A 13 11.68 -8.57 -8.55
N ILE A 14 11.57 -9.66 -7.82
CA ILE A 14 11.37 -9.69 -6.37
C ILE A 14 11.78 -11.05 -5.81
N GLY A 15 12.30 -11.07 -4.59
CA GLY A 15 12.67 -12.26 -3.85
C GLY A 15 11.49 -13.06 -3.31
N ASP A 16 11.77 -14.13 -2.58
CA ASP A 16 10.76 -14.98 -1.93
C ASP A 16 10.15 -14.28 -0.71
N ALA A 17 8.83 -14.31 -0.59
CA ALA A 17 8.12 -13.63 0.48
C ALA A 17 6.94 -14.44 1.04
N ILE A 18 6.66 -14.26 2.32
CA ILE A 18 5.44 -14.73 2.98
C ILE A 18 4.39 -13.63 2.86
N PHE A 19 3.20 -13.98 2.37
CA PHE A 19 2.08 -13.04 2.24
C PHE A 19 1.02 -13.29 3.29
N MET A 20 0.59 -12.21 3.93
CA MET A 20 -0.56 -12.17 4.82
C MET A 20 -1.67 -11.34 4.19
N PHE A 21 -2.87 -11.91 4.09
CA PHE A 21 -4.07 -11.23 3.59
C PHE A 21 -5.13 -11.18 4.70
N PRO A 22 -5.05 -10.19 5.58
CA PRO A 22 -5.99 -10.11 6.70
C PRO A 22 -7.37 -9.63 6.23
N GLU A 23 -8.41 -10.01 6.98
CA GLU A 23 -9.76 -9.49 6.82
C GLU A 23 -9.97 -8.23 7.68
N LYS A 24 -10.65 -7.25 7.13
CA LYS A 24 -10.86 -5.95 7.77
C LYS A 24 -12.06 -5.86 8.73
N TYR A 25 -12.79 -6.92 8.94
CA TYR A 25 -13.99 -6.94 9.82
C TYR A 25 -14.96 -5.78 9.57
N GLY A 26 -15.59 -5.73 8.42
CA GLY A 26 -16.69 -4.83 8.05
C GLY A 26 -16.64 -3.39 8.59
N GLY A 27 -16.27 -2.44 7.80
CA GLY A 27 -16.44 -1.01 8.08
C GLY A 27 -15.39 -0.33 8.98
N THR A 28 -14.41 -1.04 9.49
CA THR A 28 -13.37 -0.45 10.38
C THR A 28 -12.30 0.36 9.66
N VAL A 29 -12.20 0.30 8.34
CA VAL A 29 -11.14 0.98 7.55
C VAL A 29 -9.73 0.72 8.12
N TRP A 30 -9.47 -0.53 8.54
CA TRP A 30 -8.20 -0.99 9.12
C TRP A 30 -7.85 -0.38 10.48
N ARG A 31 -8.81 0.25 11.16
CA ARG A 31 -8.71 0.74 12.53
C ARG A 31 -9.54 -0.13 13.46
N ASP A 32 -9.21 -0.11 14.72
CA ASP A 32 -10.09 -0.67 15.74
C ASP A 32 -11.38 0.15 15.80
N GLY A 33 -12.49 -0.55 15.92
CA GLY A 33 -13.83 0.03 15.95
C GLY A 33 -14.62 -0.40 17.19
N ALA A 34 -15.87 0.04 17.26
CA ALA A 34 -16.79 -0.40 18.33
C ALA A 34 -17.20 -1.88 18.13
N LYS A 35 -17.52 -2.56 19.24
CA LYS A 35 -18.11 -3.92 19.27
C LYS A 35 -17.24 -4.97 18.56
N ASP A 36 -16.11 -5.30 19.12
CA ASP A 36 -15.24 -6.42 18.70
C ASP A 36 -14.73 -6.35 17.26
N LYS A 37 -14.78 -5.17 16.63
CA LYS A 37 -14.23 -4.93 15.29
C LYS A 37 -12.81 -4.37 15.40
N ASN A 38 -11.89 -5.18 15.89
CA ASN A 38 -10.54 -4.80 16.24
C ASN A 38 -9.55 -5.23 15.13
N ALA A 39 -9.73 -4.70 13.92
CA ALA A 39 -8.91 -5.10 12.77
C ALA A 39 -7.43 -4.83 12.99
N GLU A 40 -7.09 -3.68 13.57
CA GLU A 40 -5.73 -3.28 13.85
C GLU A 40 -5.09 -4.16 14.95
N THR A 41 -5.77 -4.30 16.08
CA THR A 41 -5.30 -5.14 17.19
C THR A 41 -5.15 -6.61 16.76
N ASN A 42 -6.14 -7.16 16.09
CA ASN A 42 -6.10 -8.58 15.65
C ASN A 42 -4.96 -8.84 14.67
N VAL A 43 -4.70 -7.91 13.75
CA VAL A 43 -3.62 -8.11 12.78
C VAL A 43 -2.25 -7.89 13.41
N LEU A 44 -2.06 -6.78 14.11
CA LEU A 44 -0.74 -6.39 14.57
C LEU A 44 -0.30 -7.06 15.88
N LYS A 45 -1.25 -7.42 16.76
CA LYS A 45 -0.93 -8.00 18.08
C LYS A 45 -1.20 -9.51 18.17
N GLU A 46 -1.97 -10.07 17.25
CA GLU A 46 -2.28 -11.50 17.28
C GLU A 46 -1.77 -12.22 16.04
N LEU A 47 -2.21 -11.81 14.84
CA LEU A 47 -1.88 -12.52 13.61
C LEU A 47 -0.40 -12.39 13.21
N LEU A 48 0.16 -11.18 13.29
CA LEU A 48 1.57 -10.96 12.95
C LEU A 48 2.50 -11.75 13.89
N PRO A 49 2.39 -11.69 15.23
CA PRO A 49 3.20 -12.51 16.12
C PRO A 49 2.97 -14.02 15.93
N TYR A 50 1.75 -14.45 15.61
CA TYR A 50 1.49 -15.84 15.29
C TYR A 50 2.27 -16.31 14.05
N LEU A 51 2.29 -15.49 12.98
CA LEU A 51 3.04 -15.83 11.77
C LEU A 51 4.55 -15.84 12.02
N GLU A 52 5.07 -14.97 12.85
CA GLU A 52 6.48 -14.97 13.27
C GLU A 52 6.84 -16.26 14.00
N GLN A 53 6.00 -16.70 14.94
CA GLN A 53 6.27 -17.88 15.77
C GLN A 53 6.02 -19.19 15.05
N ALA A 54 4.92 -19.30 14.29
CA ALA A 54 4.45 -20.57 13.74
C ALA A 54 4.87 -20.79 12.28
N HIS A 55 5.16 -19.74 11.54
CA HIS A 55 5.43 -19.80 10.10
C HIS A 55 6.77 -19.18 9.68
N GLY A 56 7.59 -18.76 10.63
CA GLY A 56 8.91 -18.20 10.35
C GLY A 56 8.87 -16.86 9.62
N ALA A 57 7.77 -16.09 9.76
CA ALA A 57 7.75 -14.74 9.24
C ALA A 57 8.80 -13.88 9.95
N THR A 58 9.43 -12.99 9.22
CA THR A 58 10.49 -12.15 9.77
C THR A 58 10.00 -11.25 10.90
N THR A 59 10.85 -11.04 11.91
CA THR A 59 10.66 -10.02 12.95
C THR A 59 11.37 -8.71 12.58
N ASP A 60 12.17 -8.72 11.52
CA ASP A 60 12.92 -7.57 11.06
C ASP A 60 12.04 -6.64 10.20
N ARG A 61 11.92 -5.39 10.63
CA ARG A 61 11.15 -4.39 9.89
C ARG A 61 11.70 -4.10 8.48
N GLU A 62 13.01 -4.21 8.29
CA GLU A 62 13.64 -3.95 6.97
C GLU A 62 13.26 -5.01 5.91
N GLN A 63 12.67 -6.09 6.36
CA GLN A 63 12.12 -7.16 5.51
C GLN A 63 10.58 -7.10 5.42
N ARG A 64 9.93 -6.07 5.99
CA ARG A 64 8.48 -5.97 6.04
C ARG A 64 7.94 -4.86 5.15
N THR A 65 7.16 -5.26 4.17
CA THR A 65 6.39 -4.36 3.31
C THR A 65 4.90 -4.46 3.65
N ILE A 66 4.24 -3.31 3.75
CA ILE A 66 2.79 -3.25 3.76
C ILE A 66 2.28 -2.71 2.43
N MET A 67 1.39 -3.46 1.77
CA MET A 67 0.81 -3.08 0.49
C MET A 67 -0.71 -3.23 0.50
N GLY A 68 -1.41 -2.33 -0.14
CA GLY A 68 -2.86 -2.43 -0.27
C GLY A 68 -3.41 -1.72 -1.50
N PHE A 69 -4.66 -2.08 -1.84
CA PHE A 69 -5.41 -1.47 -2.93
C PHE A 69 -6.67 -0.79 -2.39
N SER A 70 -7.02 0.39 -2.92
CA SER A 70 -8.25 1.12 -2.57
C SER A 70 -8.32 1.38 -1.06
N MET A 71 -9.28 0.80 -0.36
CA MET A 71 -9.37 0.87 1.09
C MET A 71 -8.17 0.19 1.79
N GLY A 72 -7.62 -0.88 1.21
CA GLY A 72 -6.37 -1.49 1.68
C GLY A 72 -5.18 -0.54 1.53
N ALA A 73 -5.15 0.27 0.48
CA ALA A 73 -4.12 1.29 0.29
C ALA A 73 -4.19 2.39 1.36
N ALA A 74 -5.40 2.84 1.72
CA ALA A 74 -5.58 3.76 2.84
C ALA A 74 -5.11 3.13 4.17
N GLY A 75 -5.38 1.84 4.37
CA GLY A 75 -4.88 1.07 5.52
C GLY A 75 -3.37 0.95 5.54
N SER A 76 -2.73 0.70 4.38
CA SER A 76 -1.27 0.63 4.28
C SER A 76 -0.61 1.97 4.62
N ILE A 77 -1.17 3.07 4.13
CA ILE A 77 -0.71 4.41 4.50
C ILE A 77 -0.91 4.64 6.00
N PHE A 78 -2.08 4.32 6.53
CA PHE A 78 -2.39 4.52 7.95
C PHE A 78 -1.44 3.75 8.87
N TRP A 79 -1.27 2.45 8.64
CA TRP A 79 -0.38 1.65 9.49
C TRP A 79 1.09 1.97 9.27
N GLY A 80 1.51 2.29 8.04
CA GLY A 80 2.86 2.72 7.75
C GLY A 80 3.24 4.04 8.44
N GLY A 81 2.27 4.94 8.60
CA GLY A 81 2.44 6.18 9.35
C GLY A 81 2.40 5.99 10.86
N LYS A 82 1.50 5.12 11.34
CA LYS A 82 1.29 4.88 12.77
C LYS A 82 2.35 3.96 13.40
N TYR A 83 2.88 3.02 12.63
CA TYR A 83 3.81 1.98 13.07
C TYR A 83 5.08 1.93 12.21
N PRO A 84 5.84 3.03 12.12
CA PRO A 84 7.07 3.06 11.33
C PRO A 84 8.13 2.08 11.85
N GLU A 85 8.00 1.61 13.09
CA GLU A 85 8.83 0.57 13.68
C GLU A 85 8.51 -0.85 13.20
N LEU A 86 7.36 -1.06 12.56
CA LEU A 86 6.94 -2.37 12.06
C LEU A 86 7.17 -2.57 10.56
N PHE A 87 7.16 -1.49 9.78
CA PHE A 87 7.22 -1.54 8.33
C PHE A 87 8.28 -0.59 7.78
N SER A 88 9.17 -1.09 6.93
CA SER A 88 10.15 -0.26 6.22
C SER A 88 9.60 0.26 4.88
N THR A 89 8.65 -0.44 4.28
CA THR A 89 8.14 -0.15 2.95
C THR A 89 6.61 -0.11 2.94
N VAL A 90 6.06 0.98 2.39
CA VAL A 90 4.62 1.22 2.24
C VAL A 90 4.29 1.38 0.76
N VAL A 91 3.39 0.56 0.26
CA VAL A 91 2.91 0.63 -1.12
C VAL A 91 1.40 0.82 -1.14
N ALA A 92 0.95 1.94 -1.66
CA ALA A 92 -0.46 2.29 -1.75
C ALA A 92 -0.93 2.36 -3.21
N LEU A 93 -1.77 1.40 -3.58
CA LEU A 93 -2.33 1.28 -4.92
C LEU A 93 -3.73 1.89 -4.94
N ASP A 94 -3.84 3.06 -5.56
CA ASP A 94 -5.08 3.84 -5.73
C ASP A 94 -5.82 4.10 -4.42
N ALA A 95 -5.13 4.69 -3.45
CA ALA A 95 -5.72 5.14 -2.21
C ALA A 95 -6.62 6.36 -2.42
N GLY A 96 -7.67 6.43 -1.60
CA GLY A 96 -8.45 7.65 -1.40
C GLY A 96 -8.42 8.05 0.08
N GLY A 97 -8.70 9.30 0.39
CA GLY A 97 -8.67 9.84 1.76
C GLY A 97 -7.47 10.74 2.02
N GLY A 98 -7.21 11.05 3.30
CA GLY A 98 -6.17 12.01 3.68
C GLY A 98 -6.51 13.43 3.23
N ASN A 99 -7.74 13.89 3.50
CA ASN A 99 -8.24 15.14 2.91
C ASN A 99 -7.72 16.41 3.59
N SER A 100 -7.52 16.37 4.90
CA SER A 100 -6.92 17.49 5.66
C SER A 100 -6.58 17.07 7.09
N VAL A 101 -5.75 17.86 7.77
CA VAL A 101 -5.40 17.64 9.19
C VAL A 101 -6.64 17.67 10.08
N SER A 102 -7.65 18.46 9.74
CA SER A 102 -8.90 18.60 10.48
C SER A 102 -9.98 17.57 10.12
N ASP A 103 -9.72 16.70 9.15
CA ASP A 103 -10.66 15.65 8.76
C ASP A 103 -10.70 14.56 9.83
N SER A 104 -11.77 14.52 10.62
CA SER A 104 -12.00 13.52 11.66
C SER A 104 -12.52 12.19 11.12
N THR A 105 -12.60 12.02 9.80
CA THR A 105 -13.05 10.76 9.21
C THR A 105 -12.05 9.63 9.45
N MET A 106 -12.54 8.41 9.55
CA MET A 106 -11.71 7.20 9.71
C MET A 106 -10.77 6.94 8.50
N ARG A 107 -10.88 7.75 7.43
CA ARG A 107 -10.02 7.67 6.23
C ARG A 107 -8.91 8.70 6.23
N ASN A 108 -8.79 9.48 7.29
CA ASN A 108 -7.69 10.42 7.43
C ASN A 108 -6.50 9.72 8.08
N TYR A 109 -5.37 9.76 7.44
CA TYR A 109 -4.09 9.19 7.87
C TYR A 109 -2.98 10.24 7.99
N ILE A 110 -3.30 11.51 7.76
CA ILE A 110 -2.33 12.62 7.88
C ILE A 110 -1.80 12.78 9.31
N PRO A 111 -2.63 12.68 10.38
CA PRO A 111 -2.14 12.86 11.75
C PRO A 111 -0.98 11.92 12.11
N GLU A 112 -1.02 10.67 11.68
CA GLU A 112 0.02 9.68 11.96
C GLU A 112 1.37 10.07 11.35
N TYR A 113 1.36 10.72 10.19
CA TYR A 113 2.55 11.24 9.52
C TYR A 113 3.10 12.49 10.18
N LEU A 114 2.25 13.34 10.72
CA LEU A 114 2.68 14.50 11.51
C LEU A 114 3.34 14.08 12.82
N GLU A 115 2.74 13.12 13.52
CA GLU A 115 3.24 12.59 14.80
C GLU A 115 4.59 11.87 14.64
N ASN A 116 4.76 11.10 13.58
CA ASN A 116 5.91 10.23 13.36
C ASN A 116 6.85 10.74 12.25
N THR A 117 6.84 12.04 11.94
CA THR A 117 7.55 12.64 10.79
C THR A 117 9.02 12.20 10.71
N GLU A 118 9.79 12.31 11.80
CA GLU A 118 11.23 12.01 11.79
C GLU A 118 11.52 10.53 11.55
N ALA A 119 10.76 9.64 12.19
CA ALA A 119 10.89 8.20 12.02
C ALA A 119 10.57 7.79 10.57
N ILE A 120 9.48 8.33 10.02
CA ILE A 120 9.06 8.03 8.65
C ILE A 120 10.07 8.59 7.65
N ARG A 121 10.49 9.85 7.80
CA ARG A 121 11.44 10.50 6.90
C ARG A 121 12.76 9.73 6.80
N SER A 122 13.24 9.25 7.92
CA SER A 122 14.55 8.59 7.99
C SER A 122 14.53 7.13 7.55
N SER A 123 13.40 6.44 7.67
CA SER A 123 13.42 4.97 7.61
C SER A 123 12.27 4.30 6.87
N VAL A 124 11.25 5.02 6.41
CA VAL A 124 10.14 4.42 5.66
C VAL A 124 10.20 4.81 4.18
N LYS A 125 10.08 3.82 3.30
CA LYS A 125 10.01 4.00 1.85
C LYS A 125 8.56 3.94 1.41
N ILE A 126 8.11 4.96 0.69
CA ILE A 126 6.69 5.12 0.32
C ILE A 126 6.56 5.14 -1.19
N ARG A 127 5.68 4.28 -1.72
CA ARG A 127 5.24 4.32 -3.12
C ARG A 127 3.73 4.52 -3.19
N LEU A 128 3.32 5.51 -3.98
CA LEU A 128 1.94 5.82 -4.29
C LEU A 128 1.69 5.57 -5.78
N VAL A 129 0.79 4.68 -6.12
CA VAL A 129 0.31 4.49 -7.49
C VAL A 129 -1.13 4.99 -7.56
N GLN A 130 -1.41 5.98 -8.39
CA GLN A 130 -2.70 6.64 -8.48
C GLN A 130 -3.37 6.37 -9.82
N GLY A 131 -4.65 6.07 -9.78
CA GLY A 131 -5.47 5.80 -10.94
C GLY A 131 -6.82 6.52 -10.88
N GLY A 132 -7.87 5.84 -10.40
CA GLY A 132 -9.23 6.38 -10.31
C GLY A 132 -9.50 7.26 -9.10
N LEU A 133 -8.71 7.12 -8.05
CA LEU A 133 -8.77 7.92 -6.82
C LEU A 133 -7.57 8.86 -6.76
N ASN A 134 -7.51 9.70 -5.72
CA ASN A 134 -6.35 10.55 -5.50
C ASN A 134 -6.07 10.76 -4.02
N THR A 135 -4.81 11.07 -3.73
CA THR A 135 -4.29 11.42 -2.41
C THR A 135 -3.58 12.77 -2.45
N LYS A 136 -4.08 13.72 -3.21
CA LYS A 136 -3.39 14.99 -3.48
C LYS A 136 -2.98 15.72 -2.19
N ASN A 137 -3.89 15.88 -1.25
CA ASN A 137 -3.60 16.55 0.01
C ASN A 137 -2.53 15.79 0.84
N PHE A 138 -2.57 14.47 0.82
CA PHE A 138 -1.54 13.66 1.47
C PHE A 138 -0.17 13.81 0.79
N GLN A 139 -0.12 13.86 -0.54
CA GLN A 139 1.11 14.11 -1.27
C GLN A 139 1.69 15.50 -0.96
N GLU A 140 0.82 16.52 -0.83
CA GLU A 140 1.22 17.87 -0.39
C GLU A 140 1.79 17.82 1.03
N THR A 141 1.11 17.15 1.96
CA THR A 141 1.61 16.97 3.33
C THR A 141 2.98 16.28 3.35
N LEU A 142 3.20 15.21 2.58
CA LEU A 142 4.50 14.53 2.52
C LEU A 142 5.61 15.49 2.04
N LYS A 143 5.31 16.35 1.05
CA LYS A 143 6.26 17.36 0.57
C LYS A 143 6.56 18.42 1.63
N GLU A 144 5.54 18.94 2.31
CA GLU A 144 5.70 19.90 3.41
C GLU A 144 6.54 19.35 4.56
N LEU A 145 6.37 18.06 4.88
CA LEU A 145 7.13 17.35 5.90
C LEU A 145 8.52 16.89 5.41
N ALA A 146 8.86 17.16 4.15
CA ALA A 146 10.08 16.66 3.50
C ALA A 146 10.25 15.13 3.61
N ILE A 147 9.14 14.38 3.58
CA ILE A 147 9.14 12.91 3.55
C ILE A 147 9.25 12.47 2.09
N PRO A 148 10.30 11.74 1.68
CA PRO A 148 10.46 11.28 0.32
C PRO A 148 9.44 10.19 -0.02
N PHE A 149 8.91 10.24 -1.24
CA PHE A 149 8.00 9.21 -1.76
C PHE A 149 8.12 9.07 -3.27
N ASP A 150 7.90 7.87 -3.76
CA ASP A 150 7.73 7.56 -5.17
C ASP A 150 6.26 7.71 -5.56
N LEU A 151 6.00 8.36 -6.67
CA LEU A 151 4.64 8.63 -7.15
C LEU A 151 4.50 8.28 -8.62
N GLU A 152 3.51 7.46 -8.93
CA GLU A 152 3.15 7.11 -10.29
C GLU A 152 1.67 7.34 -10.55
N TYR A 153 1.36 8.03 -11.64
CA TYR A 153 -0.01 8.16 -12.15
C TYR A 153 -0.22 7.21 -13.33
N LEU A 154 -1.28 6.43 -13.28
CA LEU A 154 -1.71 5.68 -14.43
C LEU A 154 -2.23 6.65 -15.52
N PRO A 155 -1.90 6.43 -16.80
CA PRO A 155 -2.43 7.24 -17.89
C PRO A 155 -3.96 7.30 -17.88
N SER A 156 -4.53 8.47 -18.13
CA SER A 156 -5.98 8.68 -18.06
C SER A 156 -6.71 8.31 -19.35
N ALA A 157 -6.00 8.22 -20.48
CA ALA A 157 -6.58 7.88 -21.77
C ALA A 157 -6.33 6.40 -22.08
N ALA A 158 -7.36 5.71 -22.57
CA ALA A 158 -7.24 4.31 -22.98
C ALA A 158 -6.23 4.10 -24.13
N SER A 159 -6.05 5.11 -24.96
CA SER A 159 -5.07 5.12 -26.06
C SER A 159 -3.62 5.04 -25.58
N ASP A 160 -3.35 5.38 -24.33
CA ASP A 160 -2.01 5.37 -23.75
C ASP A 160 -1.57 3.97 -23.30
N TYR A 161 -2.47 3.00 -23.39
CA TYR A 161 -2.25 1.62 -23.00
C TYR A 161 -2.06 0.72 -24.23
N PRO A 162 -1.19 -0.31 -24.18
CA PRO A 162 -1.15 -1.34 -25.20
C PRO A 162 -2.52 -1.99 -25.41
N GLU A 163 -2.85 -2.35 -26.63
CA GLU A 163 -4.17 -2.89 -27.03
C GLU A 163 -4.62 -4.09 -26.18
N ASN A 164 -3.68 -4.92 -25.74
CA ASN A 164 -3.93 -6.09 -24.89
C ASN A 164 -3.60 -5.85 -23.42
N SER A 165 -3.53 -4.60 -22.97
CA SER A 165 -3.21 -4.28 -21.58
C SER A 165 -4.25 -4.84 -20.61
N CYS A 166 -3.78 -5.44 -19.51
CA CYS A 166 -4.65 -5.84 -18.40
C CYS A 166 -5.42 -4.65 -17.78
N CYS A 167 -4.97 -3.43 -18.03
CA CYS A 167 -5.62 -2.20 -17.61
C CYS A 167 -6.89 -1.91 -18.41
N LEU A 168 -6.94 -2.33 -19.68
CA LEU A 168 -8.09 -2.16 -20.58
C LEU A 168 -9.09 -3.31 -20.45
N SER A 169 -9.35 -3.83 -19.25
CA SER A 169 -10.33 -4.90 -19.09
C SER A 169 -11.67 -4.50 -19.72
N LYS A 170 -12.34 -5.45 -20.40
CA LYS A 170 -13.48 -5.32 -21.32
C LYS A 170 -14.75 -4.61 -20.78
N ARG A 171 -14.66 -3.92 -19.66
CA ARG A 171 -15.77 -3.22 -19.03
C ARG A 171 -15.43 -1.75 -18.82
N ASP A 172 -16.06 -0.95 -19.68
CA ASP A 172 -16.32 0.46 -19.47
C ASP A 172 -15.08 1.37 -19.36
N LEU A 173 -14.79 2.08 -20.45
CA LEU A 173 -13.81 3.17 -20.57
C LEU A 173 -14.15 4.41 -19.71
N SER A 174 -15.00 4.25 -18.68
CA SER A 174 -15.22 5.27 -17.66
C SER A 174 -14.01 5.34 -16.72
N LYS A 175 -13.87 6.42 -15.94
CA LYS A 175 -12.78 6.59 -14.95
C LYS A 175 -12.59 5.38 -14.00
N LYS A 176 -13.53 4.44 -13.95
CA LYS A 176 -13.47 3.21 -13.16
C LYS A 176 -12.44 2.20 -13.66
N PHE A 177 -12.03 2.24 -14.94
CA PHE A 177 -10.99 1.32 -15.42
C PHE A 177 -9.64 1.56 -14.72
N LEU A 178 -9.36 2.79 -14.31
CA LEU A 178 -8.16 3.16 -13.59
C LEU A 178 -8.14 2.67 -12.13
N HIS A 179 -9.30 2.34 -11.57
CA HIS A 179 -9.42 1.74 -10.24
C HIS A 179 -9.34 0.22 -10.33
N ASN A 180 -8.17 -0.28 -10.74
CA ASN A 180 -7.96 -1.69 -11.08
C ASN A 180 -6.66 -2.22 -10.48
N PRO A 181 -6.72 -3.09 -9.45
CA PRO A 181 -5.51 -3.62 -8.79
C PRO A 181 -4.64 -4.42 -9.77
N LYS A 182 -5.24 -5.09 -10.75
CA LYS A 182 -4.53 -5.87 -11.74
C LYS A 182 -3.62 -4.96 -12.59
N CYS A 183 -4.13 -3.80 -12.99
CA CYS A 183 -3.35 -2.79 -13.72
C CYS A 183 -2.11 -2.35 -12.92
N MET A 184 -2.24 -2.23 -11.60
CA MET A 184 -1.18 -1.71 -10.71
C MET A 184 -0.19 -2.78 -10.24
N THR A 185 -0.50 -4.06 -10.46
CA THR A 185 0.35 -5.19 -10.05
C THR A 185 0.82 -6.07 -11.20
N GLU A 186 0.37 -5.80 -12.43
CA GLU A 186 0.78 -6.52 -13.64
C GLU A 186 1.29 -5.53 -14.71
N GLY A 187 1.92 -6.07 -15.75
CA GLY A 187 2.46 -5.29 -16.84
C GLY A 187 3.55 -4.31 -16.39
N GLU A 188 3.66 -3.19 -17.08
CA GLU A 188 4.72 -2.19 -16.85
C GLU A 188 4.63 -1.55 -15.46
N TRP A 189 3.43 -1.17 -15.02
CA TRP A 189 3.23 -0.54 -13.71
C TRP A 189 3.43 -1.52 -12.56
N GLY A 190 2.98 -2.76 -12.74
CA GLY A 190 3.22 -3.82 -11.77
C GLY A 190 4.70 -4.13 -11.62
N LYS A 191 5.45 -4.17 -12.73
CA LYS A 191 6.89 -4.34 -12.70
C LYS A 191 7.55 -3.32 -11.79
N LYS A 192 7.29 -2.04 -11.98
CA LYS A 192 7.85 -0.95 -11.16
C LYS A 192 7.46 -1.08 -9.67
N THR A 193 6.27 -1.58 -9.39
CA THR A 193 5.83 -1.82 -8.00
C THR A 193 6.65 -2.92 -7.34
N TRP A 194 6.86 -4.03 -8.02
CA TRP A 194 7.67 -5.13 -7.50
C TRP A 194 9.16 -4.75 -7.37
N GLU A 195 9.72 -4.07 -8.37
CA GLU A 195 11.08 -3.53 -8.33
C GLU A 195 11.27 -2.54 -7.16
N PHE A 196 10.27 -1.71 -6.87
CA PHE A 196 10.33 -0.80 -5.72
C PHE A 196 10.34 -1.56 -4.40
N ILE A 197 9.52 -2.59 -4.25
CA ILE A 197 9.52 -3.43 -3.05
C ILE A 197 10.86 -4.13 -2.90
N ASP A 198 11.35 -4.74 -3.97
CA ASP A 198 12.62 -5.48 -3.95
C ASP A 198 13.81 -4.59 -3.56
N ALA A 199 13.90 -3.41 -4.17
CA ALA A 199 14.97 -2.45 -3.90
C ALA A 199 14.94 -1.85 -2.47
N ASN A 200 13.81 -1.96 -1.76
CA ASN A 200 13.62 -1.39 -0.43
C ASN A 200 13.34 -2.46 0.64
N THR A 201 13.51 -3.73 0.29
CA THR A 201 13.43 -4.86 1.23
C THR A 201 14.83 -5.43 1.40
N ARG A 202 15.24 -5.68 2.64
CA ARG A 202 16.47 -6.43 2.89
C ARG A 202 16.18 -7.92 2.73
N TRP A 203 16.80 -8.54 1.76
CA TRP A 203 16.74 -9.99 1.55
C TRP A 203 17.92 -10.67 2.26
N ASP A 204 17.67 -11.80 2.89
CA ASP A 204 18.72 -12.61 3.53
C ASP A 204 19.49 -13.44 2.50
#